data_21d9e0e5f0f294fc691417ec6edf8b41
#
_entry.id   21d9e0e5f0f294fc691417ec6edf8b41
#
_cell.length_a   1.000
_cell.length_b   1.000
_cell.length_c   1.000
_cell.angle_alpha   90.00
_cell.angle_beta   90.00
_cell.angle_gamma   90.00
#
_symmetry.space_group_name_H-M   'P 1'
#
loop_
_entity.id
_entity.type
_entity.pdbx_description
1 polymer ?
#
loop_
_entity_poly.entity_id
_entity_poly.type
_entity_poly.pdbx_seq_one_letter_code
_entity_poly.pdbx_strand_id
1 'polypeptide(L)'
;MNKWLIAAGLVAGLLASWPSAAGDTSAACKPGMRISEEGFVPIDGIEQWVTIRGANCANPVVLMVHGGPGNPSTPFAENLYGPWEKDFTLVQWDQRGSGKTFAQNPDTATRSLTMALMARDGVEVAAYAAHRLGKRQVILFGGSWGSALAISMLKLQPKLFSAYQGTSQLVEYRANQNATYKRTLELTRAAGDKEAVASLEALGAPPWGNPRAFGIVRRITRRYEAKTTQPAPDTWWNSPSPYDTAAYKTAYSAGEDYSYMQFVGMKGDGMLSRIDLPALGTIFPMPVFIIQGKEDLLTMPSVTKAYFDRIKAPTKKYILLDKVGHDPNPLMVDAQFRVLKTQIAPLVQDYPGQVHLRP
;
A
#
# COMPACT_ATOMS: atom_id res chain seq x y z
N MET A 1 -42.60 -37.12 18.68
CA MET A 1 -42.84 -36.47 17.38
C MET A 1 -42.76 -34.98 17.56
N ASN A 2 -41.56 -34.38 17.37
CA ASN A 2 -41.40 -32.93 17.40
C ASN A 2 -40.71 -32.52 16.10
N LYS A 3 -41.47 -31.78 15.29
CA LYS A 3 -41.03 -31.21 14.02
C LYS A 3 -40.28 -29.91 14.30
N TRP A 4 -39.03 -29.86 13.93
CA TRP A 4 -38.23 -28.60 13.86
C TRP A 4 -38.48 -27.93 12.52
N LEU A 5 -39.09 -26.77 12.54
CA LEU A 5 -39.21 -25.84 11.40
C LEU A 5 -37.92 -25.05 11.27
N ILE A 6 -37.22 -25.24 10.16
CA ILE A 6 -36.08 -24.44 9.76
C ILE A 6 -36.64 -23.17 9.08
N ALA A 7 -36.51 -22.04 9.76
CA ALA A 7 -36.81 -20.73 9.18
C ALA A 7 -35.62 -20.28 8.31
N ALA A 8 -35.80 -20.25 6.98
CA ALA A 8 -34.88 -19.65 6.04
C ALA A 8 -34.99 -18.12 6.14
N GLY A 9 -34.03 -17.49 6.78
CA GLY A 9 -33.91 -16.03 6.81
C GLY A 9 -33.38 -15.51 5.46
N LEU A 10 -34.25 -14.85 4.69
CA LEU A 10 -33.88 -14.03 3.55
C LEU A 10 -33.07 -12.82 4.05
N VAL A 11 -31.76 -12.80 3.82
CA VAL A 11 -30.95 -11.60 3.97
C VAL A 11 -31.22 -10.73 2.74
N ALA A 12 -32.13 -9.76 2.91
CA ALA A 12 -32.32 -8.68 1.96
C ALA A 12 -31.07 -7.80 1.98
N GLY A 13 -30.27 -7.86 0.90
CA GLY A 13 -29.16 -6.94 0.70
C GLY A 13 -29.67 -5.51 0.60
N LEU A 14 -29.42 -4.71 1.61
CA LEU A 14 -29.57 -3.26 1.57
C LEU A 14 -28.55 -2.72 0.56
N LEU A 15 -29.04 -2.43 -0.66
CA LEU A 15 -28.36 -1.53 -1.56
C LEU A 15 -28.41 -0.16 -0.91
N ALA A 16 -27.33 0.21 -0.22
CA ALA A 16 -27.16 1.56 0.27
C ALA A 16 -27.15 2.47 -0.96
N SER A 17 -28.22 3.25 -1.15
CA SER A 17 -28.26 4.36 -2.09
C SER A 17 -27.28 5.41 -1.59
N TRP A 18 -26.23 5.64 -2.35
CA TRP A 18 -25.27 6.71 -2.12
C TRP A 18 -26.01 8.05 -2.09
N PRO A 19 -25.77 8.91 -1.08
CA PRO A 19 -26.30 10.26 -1.12
C PRO A 19 -25.69 10.94 -2.34
N SER A 20 -26.52 11.42 -3.23
CA SER A 20 -26.13 12.27 -4.36
C SER A 20 -25.50 13.53 -3.78
N ALA A 21 -24.17 13.61 -3.79
CA ALA A 21 -23.47 14.85 -3.47
C ALA A 21 -23.90 15.89 -4.52
N ALA A 22 -24.61 16.89 -4.06
CA ALA A 22 -25.02 18.00 -4.89
C ALA A 22 -23.78 18.73 -5.41
N GLY A 23 -23.68 18.79 -6.75
CA GLY A 23 -22.91 19.80 -7.44
C GLY A 23 -21.44 19.51 -7.68
N ASP A 24 -21.11 18.42 -8.39
CA ASP A 24 -19.83 18.40 -9.09
C ASP A 24 -20.08 18.21 -10.60
N THR A 25 -20.05 19.33 -11.33
CA THR A 25 -20.01 19.35 -12.79
C THR A 25 -18.59 19.08 -13.30
N SER A 26 -17.84 18.20 -12.65
CA SER A 26 -16.56 17.78 -13.18
C SER A 26 -16.81 17.06 -14.50
N ALA A 27 -16.21 17.58 -15.58
CA ALA A 27 -16.41 17.03 -16.91
C ALA A 27 -16.10 15.53 -16.91
N ALA A 28 -17.02 14.72 -17.45
CA ALA A 28 -16.79 13.28 -17.60
C ALA A 28 -15.45 13.05 -18.32
N CYS A 29 -14.70 12.03 -17.91
CA CYS A 29 -13.45 11.67 -18.58
C CYS A 29 -13.71 11.42 -20.06
N LYS A 30 -13.10 12.22 -20.94
CA LYS A 30 -13.10 11.99 -22.38
C LYS A 30 -11.71 11.52 -22.81
N PRO A 31 -11.60 10.51 -23.69
CA PRO A 31 -10.31 10.08 -24.21
C PRO A 31 -9.48 11.25 -24.74
N GLY A 32 -8.19 11.28 -24.39
CA GLY A 32 -7.28 12.37 -24.73
C GLY A 32 -7.25 13.56 -23.75
N MET A 33 -8.17 13.62 -22.78
CA MET A 33 -8.13 14.68 -21.77
C MET A 33 -7.11 14.36 -20.66
N ARG A 34 -6.26 15.34 -20.39
CA ARG A 34 -5.43 15.33 -19.17
C ARG A 34 -6.32 15.45 -17.93
N ILE A 35 -5.98 14.71 -16.88
CA ILE A 35 -6.60 14.86 -15.57
C ILE A 35 -5.54 15.28 -14.55
N SER A 36 -5.88 16.25 -13.72
CA SER A 36 -5.06 16.71 -12.59
C SER A 36 -6.02 17.25 -11.53
N GLU A 37 -6.43 16.37 -10.63
CA GLU A 37 -7.41 16.64 -9.58
C GLU A 37 -6.82 16.31 -8.22
N GLU A 38 -7.20 17.09 -7.23
CA GLU A 38 -6.86 16.82 -5.83
C GLU A 38 -7.97 17.38 -4.93
N GLY A 39 -8.26 16.68 -3.84
CA GLY A 39 -9.32 17.11 -2.93
C GLY A 39 -9.61 16.12 -1.84
N PHE A 40 -10.45 16.56 -0.91
CA PHE A 40 -11.03 15.70 0.11
C PHE A 40 -12.25 14.99 -0.44
N VAL A 41 -12.31 13.68 -0.18
CA VAL A 41 -13.39 12.79 -0.61
C VAL A 41 -13.98 12.13 0.65
N PRO A 42 -15.30 12.12 0.84
CA PRO A 42 -15.93 11.44 1.95
C PRO A 42 -15.80 9.92 1.80
N ILE A 43 -15.01 9.30 2.67
CA ILE A 43 -14.69 7.87 2.68
C ILE A 43 -14.90 7.33 4.11
N ASP A 44 -15.78 6.34 4.28
CA ASP A 44 -16.09 5.66 5.55
C ASP A 44 -16.20 6.67 6.73
N GLY A 45 -16.99 7.73 6.52
CA GLY A 45 -17.35 8.72 7.53
C GLY A 45 -16.32 9.79 7.87
N ILE A 46 -15.24 9.93 7.11
CA ILE A 46 -14.29 11.04 7.22
C ILE A 46 -13.87 11.55 5.84
N GLU A 47 -13.36 12.78 5.79
CA GLU A 47 -12.81 13.40 4.59
C GLU A 47 -11.38 12.90 4.37
N GLN A 48 -11.11 12.17 3.27
CA GLN A 48 -9.80 11.65 2.95
C GLN A 48 -9.22 12.31 1.70
N TRP A 49 -7.94 12.65 1.75
CA TRP A 49 -7.25 13.33 0.65
C TRP A 49 -6.90 12.35 -0.47
N VAL A 50 -7.35 12.68 -1.68
CA VAL A 50 -7.09 11.90 -2.89
C VAL A 50 -6.58 12.82 -3.99
N THR A 51 -5.59 12.36 -4.76
CA THR A 51 -5.14 13.03 -5.99
C THR A 51 -5.29 12.10 -7.17
N ILE A 52 -5.68 12.62 -8.33
CA ILE A 52 -5.83 11.88 -9.58
C ILE A 52 -5.07 12.62 -10.67
N ARG A 53 -4.03 11.99 -11.24
CA ARG A 53 -3.19 12.60 -12.26
C ARG A 53 -2.93 11.65 -13.42
N GLY A 54 -2.97 12.17 -14.65
CA GLY A 54 -2.65 11.42 -15.85
C GLY A 54 -2.73 12.29 -17.11
N ALA A 55 -1.90 12.00 -18.09
CA ALA A 55 -1.89 12.70 -19.38
C ALA A 55 -3.16 12.41 -20.21
N ASN A 56 -3.80 11.28 -19.95
CA ASN A 56 -5.05 10.87 -20.58
C ASN A 56 -5.90 10.12 -19.55
N CYS A 57 -7.04 10.66 -19.17
CA CYS A 57 -7.94 10.06 -18.19
C CYS A 57 -8.50 8.69 -18.64
N ALA A 58 -8.40 8.36 -19.93
CA ALA A 58 -8.77 7.05 -20.46
C ALA A 58 -7.72 5.95 -20.20
N ASN A 59 -6.49 6.30 -19.81
CA ASN A 59 -5.46 5.35 -19.47
C ASN A 59 -5.90 4.36 -18.37
N PRO A 60 -5.25 3.18 -18.26
CA PRO A 60 -5.45 2.30 -17.10
C PRO A 60 -5.20 3.05 -15.79
N VAL A 61 -6.08 2.84 -14.82
CA VAL A 61 -6.02 3.50 -13.51
C VAL A 61 -5.20 2.65 -12.54
N VAL A 62 -4.23 3.27 -11.87
CA VAL A 62 -3.42 2.65 -10.81
C VAL A 62 -3.73 3.35 -9.49
N LEU A 63 -4.36 2.62 -8.56
CA LEU A 63 -4.48 3.07 -7.17
C LEU A 63 -3.23 2.69 -6.39
N MET A 64 -2.55 3.70 -5.87
CA MET A 64 -1.30 3.55 -5.12
C MET A 64 -1.56 3.57 -3.62
N VAL A 65 -1.34 2.43 -2.97
CA VAL A 65 -1.49 2.24 -1.52
C VAL A 65 -0.11 2.39 -0.87
N HIS A 66 0.11 3.55 -0.24
CA HIS A 66 1.41 3.90 0.33
C HIS A 66 1.79 3.05 1.55
N GLY A 67 3.09 3.02 1.85
CA GLY A 67 3.68 2.33 2.99
C GLY A 67 3.58 3.09 4.31
N GLY A 68 4.40 2.69 5.26
CA GLY A 68 4.44 3.20 6.62
C GLY A 68 3.89 2.17 7.61
N PRO A 69 2.62 2.29 8.11
CA PRO A 69 1.60 3.30 7.79
C PRO A 69 2.01 4.72 8.18
N GLY A 70 1.30 5.71 7.63
CA GLY A 70 1.53 7.11 7.97
C GLY A 70 2.48 7.88 7.04
N ASN A 71 3.07 7.21 6.04
CA ASN A 71 4.01 7.84 5.09
C ASN A 71 3.39 7.97 3.69
N PRO A 72 2.46 8.93 3.47
CA PRO A 72 1.87 9.12 2.15
C PRO A 72 2.91 9.55 1.13
N SER A 73 2.83 8.97 -0.08
CA SER A 73 3.70 9.34 -1.19
C SER A 73 3.25 10.59 -1.94
N THR A 74 2.07 11.12 -1.63
CA THR A 74 1.46 12.27 -2.30
C THR A 74 2.41 13.47 -2.46
N PRO A 75 3.18 13.91 -1.43
CA PRO A 75 4.09 15.05 -1.59
C PRO A 75 5.29 14.76 -2.50
N PHE A 76 5.60 13.50 -2.77
CA PHE A 76 6.75 13.07 -3.56
C PHE A 76 6.33 12.43 -4.90
N ALA A 77 5.03 12.32 -5.14
CA ALA A 77 4.47 11.53 -6.23
C ALA A 77 4.95 12.01 -7.62
N GLU A 78 5.09 13.32 -7.82
CA GLU A 78 5.57 13.89 -9.08
C GLU A 78 7.02 13.49 -9.36
N ASN A 79 7.89 13.54 -8.33
CA ASN A 79 9.31 13.19 -8.47
C ASN A 79 9.54 11.69 -8.70
N LEU A 80 8.71 10.83 -8.05
CA LEU A 80 8.85 9.39 -8.16
C LEU A 80 8.11 8.82 -9.38
N TYR A 81 6.90 9.28 -9.63
CA TYR A 81 5.95 8.63 -10.52
C TYR A 81 5.42 9.53 -11.65
N GLY A 82 5.79 10.82 -11.69
CA GLY A 82 5.34 11.75 -12.72
C GLY A 82 5.51 11.24 -14.16
N PRO A 83 6.65 10.61 -14.53
CA PRO A 83 6.82 10.02 -15.86
C PRO A 83 5.80 8.92 -16.20
N TRP A 84 5.16 8.27 -15.21
CA TRP A 84 4.18 7.21 -15.43
C TRP A 84 2.83 7.77 -15.89
N GLU A 85 2.53 9.04 -15.60
CA GLU A 85 1.29 9.72 -15.96
C GLU A 85 1.02 9.74 -17.47
N LYS A 86 2.07 9.56 -18.29
CA LYS A 86 1.94 9.40 -19.73
C LYS A 86 1.15 8.15 -20.13
N ASP A 87 1.36 7.06 -19.40
CA ASP A 87 0.83 5.74 -19.75
C ASP A 87 -0.31 5.28 -18.81
N PHE A 88 -0.42 5.91 -17.61
CA PHE A 88 -1.39 5.55 -16.57
C PHE A 88 -2.07 6.79 -16.01
N THR A 89 -3.27 6.60 -15.45
CA THR A 89 -3.87 7.55 -14.53
C THR A 89 -3.57 7.08 -13.11
N LEU A 90 -2.80 7.87 -12.37
CA LEU A 90 -2.35 7.55 -11.03
C LEU A 90 -3.29 8.15 -10.00
N VAL A 91 -3.72 7.34 -9.05
CA VAL A 91 -4.51 7.77 -7.89
C VAL A 91 -3.64 7.59 -6.65
N GLN A 92 -3.29 8.71 -6.01
CA GLN A 92 -2.63 8.72 -4.70
C GLN A 92 -3.69 8.96 -3.63
N TRP A 93 -3.51 8.38 -2.47
CA TRP A 93 -4.43 8.47 -1.36
C TRP A 93 -3.66 8.60 -0.04
N ASP A 94 -3.90 9.70 0.68
CA ASP A 94 -3.43 9.82 2.05
C ASP A 94 -4.36 9.01 2.93
N GLN A 95 -3.90 7.84 3.39
CA GLN A 95 -4.71 6.93 4.20
C GLN A 95 -5.15 7.58 5.51
N ARG A 96 -6.22 7.06 6.11
CA ARG A 96 -6.64 7.44 7.46
C ARG A 96 -5.44 7.43 8.42
N GLY A 97 -5.24 8.52 9.15
CA GLY A 97 -4.09 8.70 10.04
C GLY A 97 -2.81 9.20 9.37
N SER A 98 -2.86 9.66 8.13
CA SER A 98 -1.67 10.15 7.42
C SER A 98 -1.91 11.45 6.66
N GLY A 99 -0.86 12.24 6.47
CA GLY A 99 -0.79 13.41 5.61
C GLY A 99 -1.95 14.40 5.81
N LYS A 100 -2.53 14.87 4.70
CA LYS A 100 -3.66 15.80 4.74
C LYS A 100 -4.93 15.18 5.35
N THR A 101 -5.14 13.88 5.18
CA THR A 101 -6.27 13.18 5.81
C THR A 101 -6.19 13.27 7.33
N PHE A 102 -5.03 13.06 7.93
CA PHE A 102 -4.85 13.21 9.38
C PHE A 102 -5.07 14.64 9.83
N ALA A 103 -4.51 15.62 9.11
CA ALA A 103 -4.68 17.05 9.43
C ALA A 103 -6.14 17.50 9.40
N GLN A 104 -6.93 16.99 8.44
CA GLN A 104 -8.35 17.34 8.28
C GLN A 104 -9.25 16.72 9.35
N ASN A 105 -8.84 15.60 9.94
CA ASN A 105 -9.66 14.82 10.86
C ASN A 105 -8.95 14.63 12.24
N PRO A 106 -8.70 15.69 13.00
CA PRO A 106 -7.93 15.61 14.25
C PRO A 106 -8.56 14.67 15.29
N ASP A 107 -9.88 14.54 15.32
CA ASP A 107 -10.60 13.66 16.24
C ASP A 107 -10.33 12.17 15.98
N THR A 108 -9.84 11.82 14.79
CA THR A 108 -9.47 10.42 14.47
C THR A 108 -8.25 9.95 15.25
N ALA A 109 -7.41 10.86 15.75
CA ALA A 109 -6.27 10.53 16.59
C ALA A 109 -6.66 9.83 17.92
N THR A 110 -7.92 9.91 18.31
CA THR A 110 -8.47 9.22 19.51
C THR A 110 -9.00 7.82 19.22
N ARG A 111 -9.10 7.42 17.94
CA ARG A 111 -9.68 6.14 17.50
C ARG A 111 -8.57 5.17 17.07
N SER A 112 -8.77 3.90 17.39
CA SER A 112 -7.84 2.86 16.96
C SER A 112 -7.97 2.57 15.46
N LEU A 113 -6.85 2.52 14.76
CA LEU A 113 -6.80 1.98 13.40
C LEU A 113 -6.82 0.45 13.43
N THR A 114 -7.52 -0.13 12.47
CA THR A 114 -7.52 -1.58 12.25
C THR A 114 -7.33 -1.90 10.78
N MET A 115 -6.75 -3.04 10.46
CA MET A 115 -6.61 -3.52 9.08
C MET A 115 -7.96 -3.55 8.36
N ALA A 116 -9.02 -4.01 9.04
CA ALA A 116 -10.34 -4.11 8.45
C ALA A 116 -10.95 -2.73 8.13
N LEU A 117 -10.77 -1.73 9.01
CA LEU A 117 -11.21 -0.35 8.77
C LEU A 117 -10.47 0.23 7.55
N MET A 118 -9.15 0.15 7.53
CA MET A 118 -8.34 0.72 6.46
C MET A 118 -8.54 -0.01 5.12
N ALA A 119 -8.86 -1.31 5.14
CA ALA A 119 -9.20 -2.05 3.93
C ALA A 119 -10.55 -1.61 3.34
N ARG A 120 -11.55 -1.27 4.19
CA ARG A 120 -12.81 -0.67 3.71
C ARG A 120 -12.57 0.70 3.12
N ASP A 121 -11.81 1.57 3.81
CA ASP A 121 -11.43 2.88 3.27
C ASP A 121 -10.81 2.73 1.87
N GLY A 122 -9.83 1.83 1.72
CA GLY A 122 -9.15 1.61 0.45
C GLY A 122 -10.06 1.06 -0.67
N VAL A 123 -11.03 0.21 -0.34
CA VAL A 123 -12.05 -0.27 -1.29
C VAL A 123 -12.96 0.88 -1.72
N GLU A 124 -13.37 1.76 -0.80
CA GLU A 124 -14.18 2.94 -1.15
C GLU A 124 -13.40 3.92 -2.02
N VAL A 125 -12.13 4.18 -1.73
CA VAL A 125 -11.25 5.00 -2.59
C VAL A 125 -11.13 4.38 -3.98
N ALA A 126 -10.96 3.05 -4.08
CA ALA A 126 -10.88 2.36 -5.37
C ALA A 126 -12.20 2.49 -6.16
N ALA A 127 -13.34 2.35 -5.47
CA ALA A 127 -14.67 2.51 -6.08
C ALA A 127 -14.91 3.96 -6.53
N TYR A 128 -14.53 4.95 -5.71
CA TYR A 128 -14.57 6.37 -6.07
C TYR A 128 -13.75 6.64 -7.33
N ALA A 129 -12.49 6.20 -7.35
CA ALA A 129 -11.60 6.41 -8.49
C ALA A 129 -12.13 5.74 -9.78
N ALA A 130 -12.62 4.51 -9.67
CA ALA A 130 -13.23 3.79 -10.78
C ALA A 130 -14.45 4.53 -11.33
N HIS A 131 -15.37 4.95 -10.45
CA HIS A 131 -16.57 5.71 -10.83
C HIS A 131 -16.20 7.06 -11.46
N ARG A 132 -15.31 7.85 -10.81
CA ARG A 132 -14.88 9.18 -11.29
C ARG A 132 -14.28 9.13 -12.69
N LEU A 133 -13.57 8.03 -13.01
CA LEU A 133 -12.86 7.86 -14.28
C LEU A 133 -13.63 6.99 -15.29
N GLY A 134 -14.88 6.60 -15.00
CA GLY A 134 -15.69 5.75 -15.87
C GLY A 134 -15.09 4.35 -16.09
N LYS A 135 -14.39 3.82 -15.08
CA LYS A 135 -13.77 2.48 -15.12
C LYS A 135 -14.57 1.49 -14.29
N ARG A 136 -14.48 0.22 -14.65
CA ARG A 136 -15.09 -0.88 -13.87
C ARG A 136 -14.13 -1.41 -12.80
N GLN A 137 -12.84 -1.30 -13.05
CA GLN A 137 -11.77 -1.85 -12.22
C GLN A 137 -10.55 -0.93 -12.24
N VAL A 138 -9.73 -1.04 -11.21
CA VAL A 138 -8.44 -0.36 -11.12
C VAL A 138 -7.31 -1.39 -10.92
N ILE A 139 -6.10 -1.05 -11.34
CA ILE A 139 -4.89 -1.79 -10.96
C ILE A 139 -4.56 -1.38 -9.53
N LEU A 140 -4.31 -2.34 -8.64
CA LEU A 140 -3.90 -2.07 -7.27
C LEU A 140 -2.39 -2.18 -7.14
N PHE A 141 -1.76 -1.11 -6.65
CA PHE A 141 -0.34 -1.04 -6.37
C PHE A 141 -0.12 -0.83 -4.87
N GLY A 142 0.68 -1.67 -4.22
CA GLY A 142 0.94 -1.56 -2.79
C GLY A 142 2.41 -1.77 -2.43
N GLY A 143 2.96 -0.91 -1.56
CA GLY A 143 4.33 -1.02 -1.07
C GLY A 143 4.43 -1.20 0.44
N SER A 144 5.29 -2.09 0.94
CA SER A 144 5.53 -2.29 2.38
C SER A 144 4.22 -2.56 3.15
N TRP A 145 3.88 -1.75 4.17
CA TRP A 145 2.56 -1.77 4.82
C TRP A 145 1.41 -1.77 3.80
N GLY A 146 1.49 -0.88 2.80
CA GLY A 146 0.48 -0.77 1.75
C GLY A 146 0.29 -2.06 0.96
N SER A 147 1.29 -2.94 0.88
CA SER A 147 1.17 -4.25 0.24
C SER A 147 0.31 -5.23 1.05
N ALA A 148 0.41 -5.20 2.38
CA ALA A 148 -0.45 -6.00 3.24
C ALA A 148 -1.89 -5.48 3.24
N LEU A 149 -2.06 -4.15 3.27
CA LEU A 149 -3.36 -3.50 3.14
C LEU A 149 -4.01 -3.83 1.80
N ALA A 150 -3.26 -3.75 0.70
CA ALA A 150 -3.74 -4.08 -0.63
C ALA A 150 -4.25 -5.53 -0.73
N ILE A 151 -3.54 -6.50 -0.15
CA ILE A 151 -4.04 -7.89 -0.11
C ILE A 151 -5.36 -7.97 0.65
N SER A 152 -5.52 -7.24 1.76
CA SER A 152 -6.78 -7.19 2.52
C SER A 152 -7.92 -6.58 1.68
N MET A 153 -7.64 -5.53 0.90
CA MET A 153 -8.59 -4.92 -0.05
C MET A 153 -9.01 -5.91 -1.15
N LEU A 154 -8.04 -6.65 -1.74
CA LEU A 154 -8.29 -7.68 -2.74
C LEU A 154 -9.19 -8.81 -2.22
N LYS A 155 -9.02 -9.20 -0.95
CA LYS A 155 -9.87 -10.22 -0.32
C LYS A 155 -11.26 -9.70 -0.01
N LEU A 156 -11.39 -8.43 0.33
CA LEU A 156 -12.67 -7.80 0.64
C LEU A 156 -13.53 -7.59 -0.62
N GLN A 157 -12.94 -7.07 -1.71
CA GLN A 157 -13.67 -6.74 -2.94
C GLN A 157 -12.85 -7.09 -4.20
N PRO A 158 -12.65 -8.39 -4.50
CA PRO A 158 -11.78 -8.82 -5.60
C PRO A 158 -12.23 -8.33 -6.98
N LYS A 159 -13.54 -8.12 -7.18
CA LYS A 159 -14.12 -7.71 -8.49
C LYS A 159 -13.78 -6.27 -8.88
N LEU A 160 -13.30 -5.46 -7.94
CA LEU A 160 -12.94 -4.05 -8.18
C LEU A 160 -11.53 -3.89 -8.76
N PHE A 161 -10.73 -4.96 -8.73
CA PHE A 161 -9.32 -4.90 -9.11
C PHE A 161 -9.03 -5.78 -10.31
N SER A 162 -8.37 -5.18 -11.33
CA SER A 162 -7.99 -5.87 -12.56
C SER A 162 -6.66 -6.60 -12.47
N ALA A 163 -5.74 -6.14 -11.63
CA ALA A 163 -4.45 -6.73 -11.35
C ALA A 163 -3.89 -6.20 -10.03
N TYR A 164 -2.90 -6.91 -9.48
CA TYR A 164 -2.14 -6.47 -8.30
C TYR A 164 -0.64 -6.44 -8.57
N GLN A 165 0.01 -5.35 -8.19
CA GLN A 165 1.46 -5.23 -8.09
C GLN A 165 1.87 -4.89 -6.66
N GLY A 166 2.50 -5.84 -5.98
CA GLY A 166 3.10 -5.64 -4.66
C GLY A 166 4.59 -5.33 -4.76
N THR A 167 5.09 -4.45 -3.89
CA THR A 167 6.52 -4.16 -3.74
C THR A 167 6.90 -4.24 -2.28
N SER A 168 8.07 -4.81 -1.96
CA SER A 168 8.52 -4.99 -0.57
C SER A 168 7.39 -5.60 0.27
N GLN A 169 6.90 -6.77 -0.18
CA GLN A 169 5.65 -7.37 0.29
C GLN A 169 5.74 -7.78 1.76
N LEU A 170 4.97 -7.13 2.61
CA LEU A 170 4.78 -7.53 4.00
C LEU A 170 3.77 -8.69 4.07
N VAL A 171 4.19 -9.83 4.61
CA VAL A 171 3.43 -11.09 4.52
C VAL A 171 2.88 -11.57 5.86
N GLU A 172 3.75 -11.79 6.82
CA GLU A 172 3.40 -12.38 8.11
C GLU A 172 4.35 -11.85 9.17
N TYR A 173 3.77 -11.42 10.29
CA TYR A 173 4.49 -10.72 11.35
C TYR A 173 5.65 -11.54 11.92
N ARG A 174 5.37 -12.74 12.43
CA ARG A 174 6.36 -13.53 13.20
C ARG A 174 7.48 -14.04 12.30
N ALA A 175 7.13 -14.60 11.14
CA ALA A 175 8.12 -15.10 10.20
C ALA A 175 9.03 -13.96 9.72
N ASN A 176 8.44 -12.81 9.41
CA ASN A 176 9.20 -11.65 8.94
C ASN A 176 10.13 -11.11 10.03
N GLN A 177 9.64 -10.89 11.27
CA GLN A 177 10.47 -10.36 12.36
C GLN A 177 11.62 -11.32 12.72
N ASN A 178 11.35 -12.62 12.77
CA ASN A 178 12.39 -13.63 13.02
C ASN A 178 13.47 -13.64 11.93
N ALA A 179 13.06 -13.59 10.66
CA ALA A 179 13.99 -13.57 9.53
C ALA A 179 14.82 -12.28 9.52
N THR A 180 14.18 -11.11 9.73
CA THR A 180 14.84 -9.80 9.88
C THR A 180 15.88 -9.82 11.00
N TYR A 181 15.50 -10.24 12.20
CA TYR A 181 16.39 -10.27 13.35
C TYR A 181 17.60 -11.18 13.09
N LYS A 182 17.35 -12.41 12.66
CA LYS A 182 18.41 -13.40 12.37
C LYS A 182 19.38 -12.84 11.32
N ARG A 183 18.87 -12.37 10.19
CA ARG A 183 19.71 -11.88 9.09
C ARG A 183 20.49 -10.63 9.47
N THR A 184 19.88 -9.70 10.22
CA THR A 184 20.57 -8.49 10.69
C THR A 184 21.70 -8.84 11.67
N LEU A 185 21.44 -9.77 12.58
CA LEU A 185 22.48 -10.22 13.53
C LEU A 185 23.64 -10.93 12.81
N GLU A 186 23.38 -11.75 11.80
CA GLU A 186 24.41 -12.36 10.95
C GLU A 186 25.28 -11.29 10.26
N LEU A 187 24.65 -10.30 9.65
CA LEU A 187 25.34 -9.21 8.94
C LEU A 187 26.20 -8.36 9.89
N THR A 188 25.67 -8.02 11.04
CA THR A 188 26.39 -7.20 12.03
C THR A 188 27.58 -7.93 12.61
N ARG A 189 27.44 -9.23 12.90
CA ARG A 189 28.55 -10.11 13.36
C ARG A 189 29.62 -10.24 12.27
N ALA A 190 29.24 -10.52 11.03
CA ALA A 190 30.19 -10.62 9.91
C ALA A 190 30.95 -9.31 9.66
N ALA A 191 30.34 -8.17 9.94
CA ALA A 191 30.96 -6.85 9.83
C ALA A 191 31.83 -6.47 11.05
N GLY A 192 31.85 -7.25 12.11
CA GLY A 192 32.53 -6.91 13.37
C GLY A 192 31.92 -5.71 14.11
N ASP A 193 30.66 -5.37 13.86
CA ASP A 193 29.94 -4.25 14.43
C ASP A 193 29.46 -4.56 15.85
N LYS A 194 30.38 -4.45 16.81
CA LYS A 194 30.14 -4.80 18.22
C LYS A 194 28.94 -4.07 18.84
N GLU A 195 28.75 -2.79 18.47
CA GLU A 195 27.65 -1.97 19.01
C GLU A 195 26.29 -2.47 18.52
N ALA A 196 26.16 -2.74 17.20
CA ALA A 196 24.93 -3.27 16.64
C ALA A 196 24.63 -4.68 17.16
N VAL A 197 25.66 -5.55 17.27
CA VAL A 197 25.52 -6.88 17.87
C VAL A 197 25.01 -6.78 19.29
N ALA A 198 25.65 -5.98 20.14
CA ALA A 198 25.22 -5.81 21.53
C ALA A 198 23.78 -5.28 21.63
N SER A 199 23.41 -4.31 20.77
CA SER A 199 22.05 -3.77 20.72
C SER A 199 21.03 -4.82 20.36
N LEU A 200 21.30 -5.66 19.35
CA LEU A 200 20.40 -6.73 18.91
C LEU A 200 20.29 -7.85 19.95
N GLU A 201 21.41 -8.25 20.55
CA GLU A 201 21.43 -9.29 21.59
C GLU A 201 20.69 -8.85 22.86
N ALA A 202 20.83 -7.56 23.24
CA ALA A 202 20.08 -6.99 24.35
C ALA A 202 18.56 -6.95 24.13
N LEU A 203 18.11 -6.81 22.88
CA LEU A 203 16.68 -6.91 22.52
C LEU A 203 16.18 -8.36 22.57
N GLY A 204 17.06 -9.33 22.30
CA GLY A 204 16.68 -10.71 22.11
C GLY A 204 15.85 -10.96 20.85
N ALA A 205 15.48 -12.22 20.65
CA ALA A 205 14.63 -12.62 19.54
C ALA A 205 13.20 -12.05 19.67
N PRO A 206 12.53 -11.72 18.53
CA PRO A 206 11.12 -11.30 18.57
C PRO A 206 10.18 -12.42 19.04
N PRO A 207 8.94 -12.11 19.50
CA PRO A 207 8.28 -10.82 19.35
C PRO A 207 8.68 -9.80 20.40
N TRP A 208 8.84 -8.53 19.98
CA TRP A 208 9.16 -7.45 20.90
C TRP A 208 7.89 -6.75 21.42
N GLY A 209 7.87 -6.50 22.71
CA GLY A 209 6.72 -5.91 23.40
C GLY A 209 6.74 -4.39 23.51
N ASN A 210 7.49 -3.66 22.67
CA ASN A 210 7.53 -2.21 22.72
C ASN A 210 8.00 -1.57 21.41
N PRO A 211 7.56 -0.33 21.09
CA PRO A 211 7.91 0.37 19.87
C PRO A 211 9.41 0.68 19.71
N ARG A 212 10.12 0.86 20.84
CA ARG A 212 11.55 1.18 20.82
C ARG A 212 12.38 0.06 20.19
N ALA A 213 12.03 -1.19 20.48
CA ALA A 213 12.72 -2.35 19.91
C ALA A 213 12.63 -2.35 18.37
N PHE A 214 11.45 -2.11 17.82
CA PHE A 214 11.27 -1.98 16.37
C PHE A 214 12.10 -0.83 15.79
N GLY A 215 12.14 0.32 16.46
CA GLY A 215 12.94 1.47 16.03
C GLY A 215 14.46 1.19 16.02
N ILE A 216 14.97 0.43 17.00
CA ILE A 216 16.37 0.01 17.05
C ILE A 216 16.69 -0.91 15.86
N VAL A 217 15.89 -1.96 15.65
CA VAL A 217 16.10 -2.91 14.55
C VAL A 217 16.01 -2.20 13.20
N ARG A 218 14.98 -1.35 12.97
CA ARG A 218 14.83 -0.59 11.72
C ARG A 218 16.01 0.30 11.41
N ARG A 219 16.62 0.94 12.42
CA ARG A 219 17.80 1.79 12.24
C ARG A 219 19.01 0.99 11.82
N ILE A 220 19.20 -0.19 12.42
CA ILE A 220 20.31 -1.08 12.07
C ILE A 220 20.11 -1.65 10.67
N THR A 221 18.93 -2.17 10.34
CA THR A 221 18.62 -2.74 9.02
C THR A 221 18.85 -1.72 7.91
N ARG A 222 18.33 -0.48 8.03
CA ARG A 222 18.55 0.59 7.04
C ARG A 222 20.03 0.91 6.82
N ARG A 223 20.82 0.95 7.91
CA ARG A 223 22.26 1.18 7.80
C ARG A 223 22.97 0.06 7.04
N TYR A 224 22.50 -1.18 7.17
CA TYR A 224 23.09 -2.32 6.47
C TYR A 224 22.59 -2.43 5.03
N GLU A 225 21.34 -2.16 4.75
CA GLU A 225 20.82 -2.05 3.39
C GLU A 225 21.58 -0.98 2.58
N ALA A 226 21.80 0.20 3.15
CA ALA A 226 22.49 1.31 2.50
C ALA A 226 23.92 0.97 2.04
N LYS A 227 24.57 -0.07 2.60
CA LYS A 227 25.91 -0.50 2.19
C LYS A 227 25.93 -1.24 0.84
N THR A 228 24.80 -1.80 0.44
CA THR A 228 24.71 -2.72 -0.70
C THR A 228 23.68 -2.29 -1.75
N THR A 229 22.89 -1.26 -1.44
CA THR A 229 21.83 -0.79 -2.32
C THR A 229 22.23 0.47 -3.08
N GLN A 230 21.59 0.71 -4.21
CA GLN A 230 21.70 1.99 -4.92
C GLN A 230 20.89 3.04 -4.14
N PRO A 231 21.47 4.23 -3.85
CA PRO A 231 20.73 5.28 -3.16
C PRO A 231 19.63 5.86 -4.06
N ALA A 232 18.56 6.34 -3.44
CA ALA A 232 17.58 7.19 -4.11
C ALA A 232 18.17 8.58 -4.34
N PRO A 233 17.82 9.28 -5.42
CA PRO A 233 18.18 10.67 -5.61
C PRO A 233 17.58 11.56 -4.51
N ASP A 234 18.35 12.46 -3.93
CA ASP A 234 17.87 13.38 -2.89
C ASP A 234 16.70 14.23 -3.37
N THR A 235 16.68 14.57 -4.66
CA THR A 235 15.61 15.34 -5.30
C THR A 235 14.24 14.67 -5.24
N TRP A 236 14.17 13.36 -5.05
CA TRP A 236 12.89 12.64 -4.93
C TRP A 236 12.11 13.05 -3.68
N TRP A 237 12.80 13.49 -2.64
CA TRP A 237 12.22 13.83 -1.36
C TRP A 237 11.93 15.32 -1.22
N ASN A 238 12.11 16.10 -2.27
CA ASN A 238 11.68 17.49 -2.32
C ASN A 238 10.16 17.57 -2.49
N SER A 239 9.50 18.17 -1.51
CA SER A 239 8.06 18.38 -1.58
C SER A 239 7.77 19.70 -2.27
N PRO A 240 7.02 19.72 -3.39
CA PRO A 240 6.57 20.97 -4.01
C PRO A 240 5.44 21.62 -3.19
N SER A 241 5.14 22.88 -3.49
CA SER A 241 3.91 23.52 -2.98
C SER A 241 2.67 22.73 -3.44
N PRO A 242 1.68 22.54 -2.55
CA PRO A 242 1.51 23.09 -1.19
C PRO A 242 2.07 22.21 -0.06
N TYR A 243 2.88 21.21 -0.37
CA TYR A 243 3.40 20.24 0.62
C TYR A 243 4.70 20.70 1.32
N ASP A 244 5.28 21.82 0.91
CA ASP A 244 6.52 22.39 1.47
C ASP A 244 6.29 23.28 2.71
N THR A 245 5.04 23.56 3.09
CA THR A 245 4.69 24.44 4.20
C THR A 245 5.02 23.81 5.57
N ALA A 246 5.37 24.65 6.54
CA ALA A 246 5.63 24.21 7.92
C ALA A 246 4.41 23.49 8.52
N ALA A 247 3.20 23.99 8.27
CA ALA A 247 1.96 23.38 8.75
C ALA A 247 1.78 21.96 8.20
N TYR A 248 2.01 21.75 6.89
CA TYR A 248 1.93 20.43 6.30
C TYR A 248 2.97 19.46 6.87
N LYS A 249 4.24 19.90 6.98
CA LYS A 249 5.32 19.09 7.53
C LYS A 249 5.05 18.66 8.97
N THR A 250 4.49 19.56 9.80
CA THR A 250 4.07 19.24 11.16
C THR A 250 2.95 18.19 11.18
N ALA A 251 1.92 18.37 10.36
CA ALA A 251 0.82 17.43 10.27
C ALA A 251 1.25 16.06 9.70
N TYR A 252 2.16 16.06 8.72
CA TYR A 252 2.76 14.84 8.16
C TYR A 252 3.47 14.04 9.25
N SER A 253 4.37 14.67 10.03
CA SER A 253 5.10 14.01 11.11
C SER A 253 4.18 13.51 12.22
N ALA A 254 3.18 14.32 12.61
CA ALA A 254 2.20 13.90 13.62
C ALA A 254 1.36 12.69 13.16
N GLY A 255 0.95 12.67 11.89
CA GLY A 255 0.26 11.53 11.29
C GLY A 255 1.13 10.28 11.20
N GLU A 256 2.43 10.44 10.87
CA GLU A 256 3.40 9.36 10.87
C GLU A 256 3.55 8.75 12.27
N ASP A 257 3.77 9.55 13.29
CA ASP A 257 3.91 9.11 14.68
C ASP A 257 2.64 8.39 15.17
N TYR A 258 1.46 8.98 14.92
CA TYR A 258 0.20 8.36 15.27
C TYR A 258 0.03 6.99 14.60
N SER A 259 0.21 6.94 13.28
CA SER A 259 0.05 5.71 12.52
C SER A 259 1.08 4.64 12.90
N TYR A 260 2.33 5.04 13.18
CA TYR A 260 3.36 4.14 13.69
C TYR A 260 2.95 3.51 15.02
N MET A 261 2.41 4.30 15.94
CA MET A 261 1.96 3.80 17.23
C MET A 261 0.76 2.85 17.10
N GLN A 262 -0.17 3.11 16.18
CA GLN A 262 -1.27 2.20 15.86
C GLN A 262 -0.77 0.90 15.22
N PHE A 263 0.30 0.99 14.43
CA PHE A 263 0.87 -0.15 13.72
C PHE A 263 1.64 -1.08 14.65
N VAL A 264 2.55 -0.55 15.45
CA VAL A 264 3.38 -1.35 16.35
C VAL A 264 2.65 -1.68 17.65
N GLY A 265 1.89 -0.72 18.20
CA GLY A 265 1.27 -0.82 19.54
C GLY A 265 2.26 -0.59 20.67
N MET A 266 1.79 -0.01 21.78
CA MET A 266 2.62 0.24 22.98
C MET A 266 3.21 -1.02 23.60
N LYS A 267 2.53 -2.16 23.40
CA LYS A 267 2.92 -3.50 23.91
C LYS A 267 3.27 -4.48 22.79
N GLY A 268 3.57 -3.98 21.57
CA GLY A 268 3.75 -4.83 20.40
C GLY A 268 2.45 -5.49 19.92
N ASP A 269 1.31 -4.94 20.26
CA ASP A 269 -0.04 -5.47 20.07
C ASP A 269 -0.84 -4.71 18.98
N GLY A 270 -0.18 -3.84 18.24
CA GLY A 270 -0.76 -3.06 17.14
C GLY A 270 -1.12 -3.90 15.91
N MET A 271 -1.52 -3.21 14.83
CA MET A 271 -1.94 -3.85 13.57
C MET A 271 -0.89 -4.81 13.00
N LEU A 272 0.40 -4.48 13.13
CA LEU A 272 1.51 -5.31 12.65
C LEU A 272 1.44 -6.74 13.21
N SER A 273 1.15 -6.89 14.49
CA SER A 273 1.12 -8.19 15.19
C SER A 273 0.03 -9.15 14.67
N ARG A 274 -0.93 -8.62 13.91
CA ARG A 274 -2.07 -9.35 13.36
C ARG A 274 -1.95 -9.62 11.86
N ILE A 275 -0.85 -9.22 11.24
CA ILE A 275 -0.62 -9.48 9.81
C ILE A 275 -0.26 -10.94 9.62
N ASP A 276 -1.13 -11.65 8.91
CA ASP A 276 -0.97 -13.04 8.45
C ASP A 276 -1.71 -13.19 7.12
N LEU A 277 -1.05 -12.86 6.02
CA LEU A 277 -1.65 -12.95 4.69
C LEU A 277 -1.96 -14.38 4.26
N PRO A 278 -1.15 -15.41 4.58
CA PRO A 278 -1.51 -16.81 4.37
C PRO A 278 -2.88 -17.20 4.94
N ALA A 279 -3.24 -16.68 6.12
CA ALA A 279 -4.54 -16.95 6.74
C ALA A 279 -5.72 -16.35 5.96
N LEU A 280 -5.51 -15.29 5.17
CA LEU A 280 -6.51 -14.71 4.27
C LEU A 280 -6.73 -15.56 2.99
N GLY A 281 -5.92 -16.61 2.79
CA GLY A 281 -5.92 -17.46 1.61
C GLY A 281 -5.05 -16.93 0.47
N THR A 282 -4.61 -17.85 -0.38
CA THR A 282 -3.62 -17.58 -1.44
C THR A 282 -4.19 -17.65 -2.86
N ILE A 283 -5.52 -17.72 -3.02
CA ILE A 283 -6.18 -17.75 -4.33
C ILE A 283 -6.62 -16.33 -4.69
N PHE A 284 -6.23 -15.87 -5.88
CA PHE A 284 -6.55 -14.56 -6.42
C PHE A 284 -7.16 -14.70 -7.82
N PRO A 285 -8.32 -14.08 -8.11
CA PRO A 285 -8.95 -14.16 -9.43
C PRO A 285 -8.32 -13.20 -10.46
N MET A 286 -7.36 -12.36 -10.06
CA MET A 286 -6.65 -11.43 -10.92
C MET A 286 -5.16 -11.77 -11.02
N PRO A 287 -4.43 -11.25 -12.03
CA PRO A 287 -2.97 -11.32 -12.11
C PRO A 287 -2.27 -10.73 -10.88
N VAL A 288 -1.19 -11.39 -10.41
CA VAL A 288 -0.41 -11.00 -9.23
C VAL A 288 1.06 -10.89 -9.57
N PHE A 289 1.64 -9.70 -9.39
CA PHE A 289 3.04 -9.42 -9.58
C PHE A 289 3.65 -8.94 -8.26
N ILE A 290 4.79 -9.51 -7.87
CA ILE A 290 5.53 -9.08 -6.68
C ILE A 290 6.95 -8.71 -7.08
N ILE A 291 7.34 -7.48 -6.75
CA ILE A 291 8.69 -6.95 -6.94
C ILE A 291 9.33 -6.84 -5.57
N GLN A 292 10.50 -7.44 -5.40
CA GLN A 292 11.17 -7.52 -4.11
C GLN A 292 12.65 -7.15 -4.25
N GLY A 293 13.14 -6.29 -3.35
CA GLY A 293 14.57 -6.03 -3.23
C GLY A 293 15.29 -7.23 -2.62
N LYS A 294 16.43 -7.63 -3.19
CA LYS A 294 17.24 -8.74 -2.67
C LYS A 294 17.87 -8.40 -1.32
N GLU A 295 18.14 -7.12 -1.11
CA GLU A 295 18.78 -6.59 0.09
C GLU A 295 17.77 -6.11 1.15
N ASP A 296 16.47 -6.30 0.92
CA ASP A 296 15.40 -5.89 1.84
C ASP A 296 15.48 -6.67 3.16
N LEU A 297 15.79 -5.95 4.23
CA LEU A 297 15.89 -6.48 5.59
C LEU A 297 14.64 -6.19 6.45
N LEU A 298 13.67 -5.45 5.92
CA LEU A 298 12.43 -5.12 6.62
C LEU A 298 11.26 -6.03 6.22
N THR A 299 11.13 -6.32 4.92
CA THR A 299 10.19 -7.34 4.40
C THR A 299 10.99 -8.41 3.67
N MET A 300 11.41 -9.40 4.46
CA MET A 300 12.42 -10.37 4.05
C MET A 300 12.08 -11.12 2.76
N PRO A 301 12.97 -11.13 1.74
CA PRO A 301 12.73 -11.81 0.46
C PRO A 301 12.39 -13.29 0.60
N SER A 302 12.95 -13.97 1.59
CA SER A 302 12.67 -15.39 1.87
C SER A 302 11.22 -15.62 2.30
N VAL A 303 10.67 -14.72 3.12
CA VAL A 303 9.28 -14.79 3.60
C VAL A 303 8.32 -14.45 2.46
N THR A 304 8.63 -13.39 1.70
CA THR A 304 7.85 -12.98 0.53
C THR A 304 7.83 -14.08 -0.54
N LYS A 305 8.98 -14.70 -0.83
CA LYS A 305 9.08 -15.78 -1.83
C LYS A 305 8.26 -17.01 -1.41
N ALA A 306 8.36 -17.42 -0.15
CA ALA A 306 7.59 -18.55 0.36
C ALA A 306 6.08 -18.32 0.27
N TYR A 307 5.61 -17.09 0.51
CA TYR A 307 4.22 -16.72 0.29
C TYR A 307 3.84 -16.74 -1.19
N PHE A 308 4.67 -16.11 -2.05
CA PHE A 308 4.44 -16.05 -3.49
C PHE A 308 4.31 -17.45 -4.11
N ASP A 309 5.11 -18.41 -3.69
CA ASP A 309 5.07 -19.77 -4.23
C ASP A 309 3.71 -20.44 -4.00
N ARG A 310 3.04 -20.11 -2.90
CA ARG A 310 1.70 -20.62 -2.56
C ARG A 310 0.56 -19.90 -3.29
N ILE A 311 0.80 -18.71 -3.86
CA ILE A 311 -0.22 -17.95 -4.60
C ILE A 311 -0.69 -18.75 -5.82
N LYS A 312 -2.02 -18.79 -6.00
CA LYS A 312 -2.71 -19.26 -7.20
C LYS A 312 -3.42 -18.07 -7.83
N ALA A 313 -3.04 -17.73 -9.05
CA ALA A 313 -3.60 -16.61 -9.83
C ALA A 313 -3.55 -16.95 -11.32
N PRO A 314 -4.37 -16.31 -12.18
CA PRO A 314 -4.34 -16.54 -13.64
C PRO A 314 -2.95 -16.31 -14.23
N THR A 315 -2.28 -15.30 -13.76
CA THR A 315 -0.88 -14.99 -14.07
C THR A 315 -0.20 -14.53 -12.78
N LYS A 316 1.00 -15.03 -12.50
CA LYS A 316 1.80 -14.54 -11.38
C LYS A 316 3.27 -14.45 -11.75
N LYS A 317 3.95 -13.43 -11.24
CA LYS A 317 5.39 -13.24 -11.43
C LYS A 317 6.05 -12.67 -10.17
N TYR A 318 7.19 -13.23 -9.81
CA TYR A 318 8.06 -12.73 -8.76
C TYR A 318 9.33 -12.14 -9.41
N ILE A 319 9.66 -10.91 -9.08
CA ILE A 319 10.81 -10.19 -9.60
C ILE A 319 11.71 -9.82 -8.43
N LEU A 320 12.91 -10.40 -8.40
CA LEU A 320 13.92 -10.09 -7.39
C LEU A 320 14.95 -9.14 -8.00
N LEU A 321 15.20 -8.01 -7.33
CA LEU A 321 16.07 -6.95 -7.83
C LEU A 321 17.37 -6.89 -7.02
N ASP A 322 18.51 -6.98 -7.70
CA ASP A 322 19.83 -6.75 -7.11
C ASP A 322 20.03 -5.26 -6.80
N LYS A 323 20.78 -4.95 -5.75
CA LYS A 323 21.06 -3.58 -5.27
C LYS A 323 19.82 -2.76 -4.89
N VAL A 324 18.76 -3.46 -4.49
CA VAL A 324 17.48 -2.89 -4.03
C VAL A 324 17.21 -3.42 -2.64
N GLY A 325 16.95 -2.50 -1.71
CA GLY A 325 16.52 -2.76 -0.33
C GLY A 325 15.01 -2.61 -0.17
N HIS A 326 14.62 -2.10 1.00
CA HIS A 326 13.22 -1.86 1.32
C HIS A 326 12.66 -0.58 0.70
N ASP A 327 13.42 0.49 0.83
CA ASP A 327 12.99 1.82 0.37
C ASP A 327 13.13 1.95 -1.16
N PRO A 328 12.29 2.75 -1.84
CA PRO A 328 12.34 2.94 -3.28
C PRO A 328 13.68 3.56 -3.72
N ASN A 329 14.22 3.03 -4.81
CA ASN A 329 15.35 3.58 -5.53
C ASN A 329 15.09 3.51 -7.05
N PRO A 330 15.96 4.08 -7.91
CA PRO A 330 15.74 4.11 -9.35
C PRO A 330 15.48 2.72 -9.96
N LEU A 331 16.19 1.69 -9.51
CA LEU A 331 16.03 0.33 -10.02
C LEU A 331 14.66 -0.24 -9.70
N MET A 332 14.16 0.04 -8.48
CA MET A 332 12.83 -0.39 -8.04
C MET A 332 11.74 0.33 -8.82
N VAL A 333 11.79 1.66 -8.90
CA VAL A 333 10.78 2.48 -9.58
C VAL A 333 10.71 2.17 -11.07
N ASP A 334 11.87 1.96 -11.73
CA ASP A 334 11.92 1.53 -13.13
C ASP A 334 11.33 0.13 -13.34
N ALA A 335 11.65 -0.82 -12.45
CA ALA A 335 11.10 -2.17 -12.52
C ALA A 335 9.57 -2.16 -12.32
N GLN A 336 9.06 -1.36 -11.37
CA GLN A 336 7.64 -1.18 -11.12
C GLN A 336 6.92 -0.67 -12.38
N PHE A 337 7.44 0.40 -12.98
CA PHE A 337 6.87 0.97 -14.22
C PHE A 337 6.89 -0.02 -15.39
N ARG A 338 8.04 -0.66 -15.59
CA ARG A 338 8.19 -1.64 -16.66
C ARG A 338 7.20 -2.80 -16.52
N VAL A 339 7.00 -3.32 -15.31
CA VAL A 339 6.02 -4.39 -15.06
C VAL A 339 4.60 -3.90 -15.32
N LEU A 340 4.23 -2.73 -14.81
CA LEU A 340 2.93 -2.12 -15.11
C LEU A 340 2.71 -1.98 -16.61
N LYS A 341 3.67 -1.40 -17.33
CA LYS A 341 3.53 -1.07 -18.76
C LYS A 341 3.57 -2.29 -19.67
N THR A 342 4.49 -3.23 -19.43
CA THR A 342 4.76 -4.31 -20.39
C THR A 342 4.10 -5.63 -20.03
N GLN A 343 3.67 -5.80 -18.78
CA GLN A 343 3.11 -7.07 -18.32
C GLN A 343 1.68 -6.95 -17.79
N ILE A 344 1.34 -5.86 -17.09
CA ILE A 344 0.01 -5.69 -16.51
C ILE A 344 -0.92 -4.99 -17.49
N ALA A 345 -0.54 -3.85 -18.07
CA ALA A 345 -1.40 -3.09 -18.97
C ALA A 345 -1.96 -3.93 -20.13
N PRO A 346 -1.19 -4.78 -20.82
CA PRO A 346 -1.75 -5.65 -21.85
C PRO A 346 -2.83 -6.60 -21.33
N LEU A 347 -2.63 -7.18 -20.14
CA LEU A 347 -3.59 -8.13 -19.55
C LEU A 347 -4.92 -7.48 -19.16
N VAL A 348 -4.89 -6.20 -18.71
CA VAL A 348 -6.11 -5.51 -18.26
C VAL A 348 -6.89 -4.85 -19.39
N GLN A 349 -6.23 -4.56 -20.53
CA GLN A 349 -6.89 -4.05 -21.74
C GLN A 349 -7.69 -5.13 -22.46
N ASP A 350 -7.23 -6.38 -22.44
CA ASP A 350 -7.85 -7.52 -23.11
C ASP A 350 -8.90 -8.26 -22.26
N TYR A 351 -9.13 -7.83 -21.02
CA TYR A 351 -10.11 -8.50 -20.14
C TYR A 351 -11.54 -8.23 -20.63
N PRO A 352 -12.38 -9.28 -20.90
CA PRO A 352 -13.69 -9.14 -21.54
C PRO A 352 -14.77 -8.44 -20.69
N GLY A 353 -14.38 -7.50 -19.87
CA GLY A 353 -15.23 -6.67 -19.05
C GLY A 353 -15.19 -5.18 -19.43
N GLN A 354 -14.35 -4.77 -20.36
CA GLN A 354 -14.35 -3.42 -20.93
C GLN A 354 -15.31 -3.37 -22.13
N VAL A 355 -16.60 -3.52 -21.87
CA VAL A 355 -17.59 -3.08 -22.86
C VAL A 355 -17.48 -1.57 -22.89
N HIS A 356 -16.91 -1.04 -23.97
CA HIS A 356 -17.10 0.35 -24.34
C HIS A 356 -18.61 0.60 -24.38
N LEU A 357 -19.13 1.36 -23.44
CA LEU A 357 -20.43 1.96 -23.62
C LEU A 357 -20.25 2.87 -24.86
N ARG A 358 -20.65 2.36 -26.03
CA ARG A 358 -20.85 3.21 -27.20
C ARG A 358 -22.01 4.13 -26.87
N PRO A 359 -21.93 5.40 -27.31
CA PRO A 359 -22.92 6.41 -27.01
C PRO A 359 -24.32 6.03 -27.48
#